data_9d49df6e4ab65db17c8144475281f6c0
#
_entry.id   9d49df6e4ab65db17c8144475281f6c0
#
_cell.length_a   1.000
_cell.length_b   1.000
_cell.length_c   1.000
_cell.angle_alpha   90.00
_cell.angle_beta   90.00
_cell.angle_gamma   90.00
#
_symmetry.space_group_name_H-M   'P 1'
#
loop_
_entity.id
_entity.type
_entity.pdbx_description
1 polymer ?
#
loop_
_entity_poly.entity_id
_entity_poly.type
_entity_poly.pdbx_seq_one_letter_code
_entity_poly.pdbx_strand_id
1 'polypeptide(L)'
;WTMLESFVHVLTEPFQEFVVKARHTEDVKSIGKQLSQVTETQIEGVGTAPKFIDRALLSQHIGASIASKLERIRKLEIKHDVQFNAEKNLEHLETAIRSAYYTAIRDAFEPNNREQEVAAFFFIREYCYGSMFRFNRNGKFNIPYGGIAYNKKDFGKKIDRLRASATIKRLDKA
;
A
#
# COMPACT_ATOMS: atom_id res chain seq x y z
N TRP A 1 -1.62 6.24 9.27
CA TRP A 1 -2.47 5.17 8.76
C TRP A 1 -3.96 5.53 8.64
N THR A 2 -4.49 6.46 9.42
CA THR A 2 -5.92 6.85 9.44
C THR A 2 -6.49 7.17 8.04
N MET A 3 -5.71 7.85 7.19
CA MET A 3 -6.11 8.11 5.81
C MET A 3 -6.27 6.81 5.00
N LEU A 4 -5.36 5.84 5.16
CA LEU A 4 -5.45 4.57 4.43
C LEU A 4 -6.62 3.72 4.92
N GLU A 5 -6.98 3.80 6.19
CA GLU A 5 -8.19 3.17 6.74
C GLU A 5 -9.46 3.76 6.11
N SER A 6 -9.49 5.09 5.91
CA SER A 6 -10.59 5.73 5.18
C SER A 6 -10.68 5.24 3.73
N PHE A 7 -9.55 5.05 3.04
CA PHE A 7 -9.55 4.47 1.68
C PHE A 7 -10.05 3.01 1.68
N VAL A 8 -9.60 2.21 2.64
CA VAL A 8 -10.11 0.84 2.80
C VAL A 8 -11.62 0.86 2.98
N HIS A 9 -12.12 1.74 3.86
CA HIS A 9 -13.55 1.83 4.15
C HIS A 9 -14.37 2.14 2.89
N VAL A 10 -14.04 3.22 2.16
CA VAL A 10 -14.82 3.63 0.98
C VAL A 10 -14.69 2.67 -0.21
N LEU A 11 -13.59 1.91 -0.29
CA LEU A 11 -13.33 0.99 -1.39
C LEU A 11 -13.77 -0.45 -1.11
N THR A 12 -14.20 -0.77 0.11
CA THR A 12 -14.57 -2.14 0.49
C THR A 12 -15.73 -2.66 -0.35
N GLU A 13 -16.82 -1.90 -0.42
CA GLU A 13 -18.03 -2.31 -1.16
C GLU A 13 -17.78 -2.39 -2.67
N PRO A 14 -17.26 -1.35 -3.34
CA PRO A 14 -16.89 -1.46 -4.75
C PRO A 14 -15.95 -2.62 -5.05
N PHE A 15 -14.94 -2.86 -4.22
CA PHE A 15 -14.00 -3.95 -4.44
C PHE A 15 -14.66 -5.33 -4.38
N GLN A 16 -15.56 -5.55 -3.43
CA GLN A 16 -16.32 -6.81 -3.32
C GLN A 16 -17.18 -7.06 -4.57
N GLU A 17 -17.89 -6.04 -5.06
CA GLU A 17 -18.67 -6.14 -6.29
C GLU A 17 -17.79 -6.53 -7.49
N PHE A 18 -16.63 -5.90 -7.64
CA PHE A 18 -15.71 -6.20 -8.73
C PHE A 18 -15.06 -7.58 -8.61
N VAL A 19 -14.83 -8.10 -7.40
CA VAL A 19 -14.40 -9.49 -7.17
C VAL A 19 -15.46 -10.46 -7.69
N VAL A 20 -16.74 -10.22 -7.38
CA VAL A 20 -17.85 -11.05 -7.87
C VAL A 20 -17.94 -10.98 -9.40
N LYS A 21 -17.89 -9.80 -10.00
CA LYS A 21 -17.88 -9.62 -11.47
C LYS A 21 -16.73 -10.36 -12.13
N ALA A 22 -15.53 -10.31 -11.55
CA ALA A 22 -14.33 -10.95 -12.08
C ALA A 22 -14.42 -12.49 -12.09
N ARG A 23 -15.25 -13.10 -11.23
CA ARG A 23 -15.49 -14.55 -11.23
C ARG A 23 -16.28 -15.03 -12.45
N HIS A 24 -17.09 -14.15 -13.02
CA HIS A 24 -18.02 -14.46 -14.12
C HIS A 24 -17.56 -13.93 -15.48
N THR A 25 -16.30 -13.50 -15.61
CA THR A 25 -15.76 -12.99 -16.86
C THR A 25 -14.37 -13.57 -17.16
N GLU A 26 -14.07 -13.69 -18.44
CA GLU A 26 -12.72 -14.01 -18.91
C GLU A 26 -11.84 -12.76 -19.02
N ASP A 27 -12.44 -11.59 -19.25
CA ASP A 27 -11.74 -10.31 -19.38
C ASP A 27 -11.58 -9.58 -18.04
N VAL A 28 -10.80 -10.20 -17.15
CA VAL A 28 -10.49 -9.64 -15.83
C VAL A 28 -9.69 -8.33 -15.93
N LYS A 29 -8.95 -8.13 -17.04
CA LYS A 29 -8.17 -6.89 -17.23
C LYS A 29 -9.08 -5.68 -17.46
N SER A 30 -10.14 -5.84 -18.25
CA SER A 30 -11.14 -4.77 -18.43
C SER A 30 -11.84 -4.43 -17.13
N ILE A 31 -12.23 -5.45 -16.36
CA ILE A 31 -12.80 -5.26 -15.02
C ILE A 31 -11.82 -4.54 -14.10
N GLY A 32 -10.55 -4.93 -14.11
CA GLY A 32 -9.51 -4.26 -13.32
C GLY A 32 -9.35 -2.78 -13.68
N LYS A 33 -9.42 -2.43 -14.97
CA LYS A 33 -9.37 -1.04 -15.43
C LYS A 33 -10.56 -0.22 -14.95
N GLN A 34 -11.78 -0.78 -15.03
CA GLN A 34 -12.98 -0.12 -14.49
C GLN A 34 -12.85 0.10 -12.98
N LEU A 35 -12.38 -0.90 -12.23
CA LEU A 35 -12.15 -0.77 -10.80
C LEU A 35 -11.10 0.32 -10.49
N SER A 36 -10.05 0.47 -11.29
CA SER A 36 -9.07 1.54 -11.13
C SER A 36 -9.72 2.91 -11.25
N GLN A 37 -10.57 3.12 -12.26
CA GLN A 37 -11.30 4.37 -12.45
C GLN A 37 -12.24 4.70 -11.28
N VAL A 38 -13.01 3.71 -10.82
CA VAL A 38 -13.89 3.87 -9.64
C VAL A 38 -13.05 4.23 -8.40
N THR A 39 -11.90 3.58 -8.23
CA THR A 39 -10.98 3.84 -7.12
C THR A 39 -10.49 5.30 -7.14
N GLU A 40 -10.05 5.79 -8.28
CA GLU A 40 -9.58 7.17 -8.44
C GLU A 40 -10.66 8.17 -8.03
N THR A 41 -11.87 8.00 -8.53
CA THR A 41 -13.01 8.87 -8.19
C THR A 41 -13.37 8.81 -6.70
N GLN A 42 -13.39 7.63 -6.10
CA GLN A 42 -13.74 7.47 -4.69
C GLN A 42 -12.67 8.08 -3.76
N ILE A 43 -11.40 7.95 -4.10
CA ILE A 43 -10.30 8.51 -3.31
C ILE A 43 -10.28 10.04 -3.37
N GLU A 44 -10.65 10.63 -4.49
CA GLU A 44 -10.74 12.09 -4.62
C GLU A 44 -11.72 12.70 -3.60
N GLY A 45 -12.78 11.99 -3.25
CA GLY A 45 -13.77 12.40 -2.24
C GLY A 45 -13.29 12.27 -0.78
N VAL A 46 -12.23 11.53 -0.51
CA VAL A 46 -11.77 11.23 0.85
C VAL A 46 -10.64 12.16 1.27
N GLY A 47 -10.89 13.07 2.19
CA GLY A 47 -9.95 13.85 3.00
C GLY A 47 -8.57 14.22 2.41
N THR A 48 -7.72 14.86 3.16
CA THR A 48 -6.41 15.34 2.70
C THR A 48 -5.35 14.24 2.62
N ALA A 49 -4.76 14.05 1.44
CA ALA A 49 -3.49 13.32 1.32
C ALA A 49 -2.36 14.08 2.06
N PRO A 50 -1.32 13.39 2.52
CA PRO A 50 -0.14 14.07 3.06
C PRO A 50 0.41 15.06 2.04
N LYS A 51 0.76 16.27 2.48
CA LYS A 51 1.24 17.37 1.61
C LYS A 51 2.50 17.02 0.79
N PHE A 52 3.19 15.94 1.14
CA PHE A 52 4.43 15.50 0.49
C PHE A 52 4.21 14.42 -0.58
N ILE A 53 2.98 14.02 -0.85
CA ILE A 53 2.65 13.06 -1.93
C ILE A 53 1.63 13.70 -2.84
N ASP A 54 1.90 13.68 -4.14
CA ASP A 54 0.91 14.04 -5.15
C ASP A 54 -0.29 13.11 -5.06
N ARG A 55 -1.48 13.69 -4.86
CA ARG A 55 -2.72 12.95 -4.63
C ARG A 55 -3.16 12.19 -5.88
N ALA A 56 -3.03 12.80 -7.06
CA ALA A 56 -3.40 12.17 -8.31
C ALA A 56 -2.52 10.96 -8.59
N LEU A 57 -1.21 11.09 -8.36
CA LEU A 57 -0.25 10.00 -8.48
C LEU A 57 -0.56 8.88 -7.48
N LEU A 58 -0.87 9.21 -6.22
CA LEU A 58 -1.25 8.21 -5.21
C LEU A 58 -2.53 7.47 -5.63
N SER A 59 -3.54 8.19 -6.11
CA SER A 59 -4.80 7.61 -6.58
C SER A 59 -4.57 6.62 -7.72
N GLN A 60 -3.77 6.98 -8.72
CA GLN A 60 -3.38 6.10 -9.81
C GLN A 60 -2.64 4.84 -9.31
N HIS A 61 -1.69 5.00 -8.39
CA HIS A 61 -0.99 3.86 -7.79
C HIS A 61 -1.93 2.93 -7.03
N ILE A 62 -2.89 3.47 -6.29
CA ILE A 62 -3.89 2.67 -5.59
C ILE A 62 -4.77 1.94 -6.59
N GLY A 63 -5.31 2.61 -7.60
CA GLY A 63 -6.13 2.02 -8.65
C GLY A 63 -5.41 0.86 -9.36
N ALA A 64 -4.17 1.09 -9.81
CA ALA A 64 -3.36 0.07 -10.46
C ALA A 64 -3.05 -1.13 -9.53
N SER A 65 -2.76 -0.86 -8.26
CA SER A 65 -2.48 -1.91 -7.27
C SER A 65 -3.72 -2.77 -6.97
N ILE A 66 -4.89 -2.15 -6.85
CA ILE A 66 -6.17 -2.84 -6.63
C ILE A 66 -6.54 -3.69 -7.85
N ALA A 67 -6.40 -3.17 -9.07
CA ALA A 67 -6.64 -3.91 -10.29
C ALA A 67 -5.73 -5.15 -10.40
N SER A 68 -4.44 -4.99 -10.15
CA SER A 68 -3.48 -6.11 -10.11
C SER A 68 -3.83 -7.15 -9.04
N LYS A 69 -4.34 -6.69 -7.90
CA LYS A 69 -4.78 -7.57 -6.82
C LYS A 69 -6.02 -8.38 -7.20
N LEU A 70 -6.96 -7.76 -7.89
CA LEU A 70 -8.15 -8.44 -8.42
C LEU A 70 -7.77 -9.60 -9.36
N GLU A 71 -6.88 -9.34 -10.31
CA GLU A 71 -6.37 -10.39 -11.21
C GLU A 71 -5.71 -11.54 -10.42
N ARG A 72 -4.94 -11.19 -9.39
CA ARG A 72 -4.28 -12.20 -8.54
C ARG A 72 -5.26 -13.03 -7.74
N ILE A 73 -6.30 -12.42 -7.16
CA ILE A 73 -7.38 -13.13 -6.45
C ILE A 73 -8.00 -14.15 -7.42
N ARG A 74 -8.40 -13.70 -8.59
CA ARG A 74 -9.02 -14.58 -9.60
C ARG A 74 -8.14 -15.76 -9.97
N LYS A 75 -6.84 -15.51 -10.20
CA LYS A 75 -5.87 -16.59 -10.50
C LYS A 75 -5.73 -17.58 -9.33
N LEU A 76 -5.74 -17.11 -8.11
CA LEU A 76 -5.61 -17.97 -6.93
C LEU A 76 -6.89 -18.79 -6.68
N GLU A 77 -8.07 -18.17 -6.85
CA GLU A 77 -9.35 -18.87 -6.73
C GLU A 77 -9.45 -20.02 -7.76
N ILE A 78 -9.08 -19.76 -9.02
CA ILE A 78 -9.05 -20.81 -10.05
C ILE A 78 -8.03 -21.91 -9.71
N LYS A 79 -6.81 -21.50 -9.35
CA LYS A 79 -5.72 -22.47 -9.10
C LYS A 79 -6.01 -23.43 -7.96
N HIS A 80 -6.71 -22.95 -6.94
CA HIS A 80 -6.95 -23.72 -5.71
C HIS A 80 -8.39 -24.22 -5.60
N ASP A 81 -9.22 -23.95 -6.60
CA ASP A 81 -10.65 -24.29 -6.62
C ASP A 81 -11.38 -23.81 -5.36
N VAL A 82 -11.15 -22.54 -5.00
CA VAL A 82 -11.75 -21.90 -3.83
C VAL A 82 -12.31 -20.54 -4.17
N GLN A 83 -13.27 -20.06 -3.39
CA GLN A 83 -13.70 -18.67 -3.42
C GLN A 83 -13.30 -18.00 -2.11
N PHE A 84 -12.62 -16.85 -2.22
CA PHE A 84 -12.27 -16.07 -1.06
C PHE A 84 -13.52 -15.40 -0.46
N ASN A 85 -13.65 -15.47 0.86
CA ASN A 85 -14.69 -14.77 1.58
C ASN A 85 -14.43 -13.25 1.66
N ALA A 86 -15.39 -12.50 2.16
CA ALA A 86 -15.33 -11.04 2.28
C ALA A 86 -14.12 -10.58 3.11
N GLU A 87 -13.81 -11.28 4.21
CA GLU A 87 -12.68 -10.97 5.09
C GLU A 87 -11.34 -11.11 4.34
N LYS A 88 -11.17 -12.21 3.59
CA LYS A 88 -9.97 -12.45 2.80
C LYS A 88 -9.81 -11.43 1.67
N ASN A 89 -10.89 -11.06 1.03
CA ASN A 89 -10.90 -10.00 0.02
C ASN A 89 -10.49 -8.65 0.64
N LEU A 90 -10.96 -8.34 1.85
CA LEU A 90 -10.60 -7.12 2.58
C LEU A 90 -9.11 -7.09 2.92
N GLU A 91 -8.51 -8.20 3.35
CA GLU A 91 -7.05 -8.29 3.56
C GLU A 91 -6.27 -7.99 2.27
N HIS A 92 -6.78 -8.46 1.13
CA HIS A 92 -6.17 -8.18 -0.17
C HIS A 92 -6.32 -6.72 -0.59
N LEU A 93 -7.47 -6.10 -0.37
CA LEU A 93 -7.72 -4.68 -0.61
C LEU A 93 -6.78 -3.81 0.25
N GLU A 94 -6.73 -4.05 1.54
CA GLU A 94 -5.84 -3.35 2.46
C GLU A 94 -4.37 -3.46 2.02
N THR A 95 -3.96 -4.66 1.64
CA THR A 95 -2.59 -4.90 1.14
C THR A 95 -2.32 -4.11 -0.15
N ALA A 96 -3.29 -4.01 -1.06
CA ALA A 96 -3.15 -3.24 -2.29
C ALA A 96 -2.95 -1.75 -2.00
N ILE A 97 -3.77 -1.18 -1.12
CA ILE A 97 -3.70 0.24 -0.73
C ILE A 97 -2.38 0.54 -0.02
N ARG A 98 -1.98 -0.28 0.94
CA ARG A 98 -0.70 -0.12 1.67
C ARG A 98 0.51 -0.27 0.76
N SER A 99 0.47 -1.22 -0.19
CA SER A 99 1.52 -1.41 -1.19
C SER A 99 1.65 -0.21 -2.13
N ALA A 100 0.53 0.35 -2.58
CA ALA A 100 0.52 1.54 -3.42
C ALA A 100 1.11 2.76 -2.69
N TYR A 101 0.69 2.99 -1.46
CA TYR A 101 1.23 4.07 -0.63
C TYR A 101 2.74 3.92 -0.38
N TYR A 102 3.18 2.70 -0.05
CA TYR A 102 4.60 2.37 0.08
C TYR A 102 5.37 2.68 -1.22
N THR A 103 4.81 2.27 -2.37
CA THR A 103 5.44 2.48 -3.68
C THR A 103 5.51 3.96 -4.02
N ALA A 104 4.46 4.75 -3.72
CA ALA A 104 4.46 6.19 -3.92
C ALA A 104 5.58 6.87 -3.10
N ILE A 105 5.75 6.49 -1.83
CA ILE A 105 6.85 7.02 -1.01
C ILE A 105 8.20 6.57 -1.56
N ARG A 106 8.35 5.33 -1.96
CA ARG A 106 9.62 4.79 -2.46
C ARG A 106 10.06 5.45 -3.76
N ASP A 107 9.14 5.68 -4.68
CA ASP A 107 9.47 6.01 -6.07
C ASP A 107 9.30 7.50 -6.40
N ALA A 108 8.41 8.20 -5.70
CA ALA A 108 8.01 9.57 -6.02
C ALA A 108 8.24 10.58 -4.90
N PHE A 109 8.69 10.14 -3.73
CA PHE A 109 8.98 11.05 -2.64
C PHE A 109 10.31 11.76 -2.87
N GLU A 110 10.24 13.07 -3.04
CA GLU A 110 11.40 13.96 -3.09
C GLU A 110 11.53 14.69 -1.76
N PRO A 111 12.51 14.35 -0.92
CA PRO A 111 12.66 14.99 0.39
C PRO A 111 13.16 16.43 0.20
N ASN A 112 12.48 17.38 0.86
CA ASN A 112 12.88 18.78 0.86
C ASN A 112 13.96 19.08 1.90
N ASN A 113 14.19 18.18 2.83
CA ASN A 113 15.19 18.30 3.89
C ASN A 113 15.60 16.91 4.42
N ARG A 114 16.65 16.92 5.25
CA ARG A 114 17.23 15.68 5.79
C ARG A 114 16.26 14.93 6.72
N GLU A 115 15.43 15.61 7.47
CA GLU A 115 14.44 14.97 8.36
C GLU A 115 13.44 14.15 7.55
N GLN A 116 12.96 14.68 6.44
CA GLN A 116 12.05 13.96 5.53
C GLN A 116 12.74 12.77 4.85
N GLU A 117 14.00 12.93 4.45
CA GLU A 117 14.81 11.84 3.90
C GLU A 117 14.93 10.69 4.90
N VAL A 118 15.29 11.00 6.15
CA VAL A 118 15.41 10.01 7.22
C VAL A 118 14.07 9.35 7.52
N ALA A 119 12.98 10.12 7.60
CA ALA A 119 11.64 9.57 7.85
C ALA A 119 11.20 8.62 6.74
N ALA A 120 11.40 8.99 5.47
CA ALA A 120 11.09 8.13 4.33
C ALA A 120 11.95 6.85 4.33
N PHE A 121 13.25 6.98 4.61
CA PHE A 121 14.13 5.82 4.75
C PHE A 121 13.65 4.84 5.83
N PHE A 122 13.30 5.35 7.02
CA PHE A 122 12.78 4.53 8.11
C PHE A 122 11.47 3.83 7.73
N PHE A 123 10.56 4.55 7.09
CA PHE A 123 9.30 3.99 6.59
C PHE A 123 9.54 2.88 5.56
N ILE A 124 10.35 3.14 4.56
CA ILE A 124 10.69 2.16 3.50
C ILE A 124 11.34 0.92 4.11
N ARG A 125 12.33 1.09 4.99
CA ARG A 125 13.01 0.00 5.68
C ARG A 125 12.04 -0.87 6.48
N GLU A 126 11.09 -0.27 7.18
CA GLU A 126 10.16 -1.00 8.03
C GLU A 126 9.19 -1.84 7.22
N TYR A 127 8.75 -1.34 6.07
CA TYR A 127 7.70 -1.96 5.28
C TYR A 127 8.18 -2.71 4.03
N CYS A 128 9.46 -2.63 3.66
CA CYS A 128 9.99 -3.41 2.55
C CYS A 128 10.08 -4.91 2.90
N TYR A 129 9.88 -5.75 1.89
CA TYR A 129 9.95 -7.20 2.03
C TYR A 129 11.29 -7.65 2.62
N GLY A 130 11.22 -8.41 3.72
CA GLY A 130 12.39 -8.96 4.40
C GLY A 130 13.34 -7.94 5.01
N SER A 131 12.96 -6.64 5.07
CA SER A 131 13.85 -5.54 5.47
C SER A 131 15.17 -5.51 4.68
N MET A 132 15.13 -6.02 3.45
CA MET A 132 16.31 -6.11 2.57
C MET A 132 16.64 -4.76 1.94
N PHE A 133 17.94 -4.53 1.69
CA PHE A 133 18.42 -3.37 0.94
C PHE A 133 18.96 -3.84 -0.40
N ARG A 134 18.23 -3.52 -1.47
CA ARG A 134 18.64 -3.81 -2.83
C ARG A 134 18.30 -2.65 -3.75
N PHE A 135 19.27 -2.29 -4.57
CA PHE A 135 19.15 -1.28 -5.59
C PHE A 135 19.19 -1.94 -6.97
N ASN A 136 18.47 -1.39 -7.92
CA ASN A 136 18.54 -1.80 -9.30
C ASN A 136 19.82 -1.24 -9.97
N ARG A 137 20.02 -1.57 -11.26
CA ARG A 137 21.20 -1.09 -12.02
C ARG A 137 21.28 0.42 -12.15
N ASN A 138 20.15 1.12 -11.97
CA ASN A 138 20.07 2.58 -12.02
C ASN A 138 20.21 3.23 -10.63
N GLY A 139 20.66 2.50 -9.61
CA GLY A 139 20.81 2.99 -8.26
C GLY A 139 19.52 3.25 -7.49
N LYS A 140 18.35 2.87 -8.04
CA LYS A 140 17.06 3.06 -7.37
C LYS A 140 16.73 1.85 -6.49
N PHE A 141 16.27 2.12 -5.27
CA PHE A 141 15.77 1.10 -4.36
C PHE A 141 14.55 0.40 -4.97
N ASN A 142 14.53 -0.94 -5.02
CA ASN A 142 13.52 -1.69 -5.78
C ASN A 142 12.86 -2.84 -5.01
N ILE A 143 12.97 -2.85 -3.68
CA ILE A 143 12.28 -3.87 -2.87
C ILE A 143 10.80 -3.53 -2.76
N PRO A 144 9.88 -4.49 -2.98
CA PRO A 144 8.45 -4.27 -2.85
C PRO A 144 8.02 -4.21 -1.39
N TYR A 145 6.77 -3.78 -1.17
CA TYR A 145 6.08 -3.90 0.11
C TYR A 145 6.03 -5.36 0.59
N GLY A 146 6.13 -5.59 1.89
CA GLY A 146 6.21 -6.94 2.48
C GLY A 146 4.94 -7.80 2.40
N GLY A 147 3.84 -7.26 1.89
CA GLY A 147 2.58 -7.99 1.69
C GLY A 147 1.70 -8.08 2.94
N ILE A 148 0.74 -9.02 2.94
CA ILE A 148 -0.32 -9.16 3.97
C ILE A 148 0.26 -9.22 5.39
N ALA A 149 1.33 -9.96 5.61
CA ALA A 149 1.96 -10.07 6.93
C ALA A 149 2.44 -8.72 7.50
N TYR A 150 2.68 -7.74 6.63
CA TYR A 150 3.11 -6.41 7.03
C TYR A 150 1.97 -5.45 7.33
N ASN A 151 0.73 -5.78 7.00
CA ASN A 151 -0.45 -4.97 7.34
C ASN A 151 -0.60 -4.79 8.87
N LYS A 152 -0.16 -5.77 9.64
CA LYS A 152 -0.23 -5.76 11.12
C LYS A 152 0.92 -4.98 11.78
N LYS A 153 1.89 -4.48 11.03
CA LYS A 153 2.99 -3.69 11.58
C LYS A 153 2.50 -2.32 12.05
N ASP A 154 2.81 -1.99 13.27
CA ASP A 154 2.51 -0.70 13.89
C ASP A 154 3.78 0.17 13.95
N PHE A 155 3.88 1.07 12.98
CA PHE A 155 5.00 2.00 12.91
C PHE A 155 4.94 3.05 14.02
N GLY A 156 3.75 3.41 14.51
CA GLY A 156 3.56 4.33 15.61
C GLY A 156 4.27 3.84 16.88
N LYS A 157 4.02 2.60 17.27
CA LYS A 157 4.71 1.99 18.43
C LYS A 157 6.22 1.99 18.31
N LYS A 158 6.76 1.88 17.08
CA LYS A 158 8.19 1.96 16.85
C LYS A 158 8.73 3.37 17.01
N ILE A 159 8.02 4.36 16.51
CA ILE A 159 8.34 5.78 16.71
C ILE A 159 8.31 6.14 18.19
N ASP A 160 7.31 5.68 18.94
CA ASP A 160 7.21 5.94 20.39
C ASP A 160 8.41 5.35 21.15
N ARG A 161 8.86 4.16 20.78
CA ARG A 161 10.08 3.56 21.35
C ARG A 161 11.33 4.39 21.05
N LEU A 162 11.44 4.94 19.82
CA LEU A 162 12.56 5.82 19.46
C LEU A 162 12.55 7.14 20.22
N ARG A 163 11.34 7.66 20.53
CA ARG A 163 11.16 8.90 21.34
C ARG A 163 11.43 8.68 22.82
N ALA A 164 11.40 7.46 23.30
CA ALA A 164 11.67 7.17 24.70
C ALA A 164 13.07 7.67 25.12
N SER A 165 13.14 8.45 26.20
CA SER A 165 14.34 9.14 26.68
C SER A 165 15.59 8.24 26.81
N ALA A 166 15.40 6.97 27.14
CA ALA A 166 16.48 5.99 27.23
C ALA A 166 17.14 5.66 25.89
N THR A 167 16.38 5.68 24.78
CA THR A 167 16.90 5.45 23.43
C THR A 167 17.64 6.66 22.92
N ILE A 168 17.12 7.87 23.12
CA ILE A 168 17.79 9.12 22.74
C ILE A 168 19.12 9.26 23.46
N LYS A 169 19.16 9.04 24.80
CA LYS A 169 20.39 9.10 25.59
C LYS A 169 21.46 8.10 25.18
N ARG A 170 21.10 6.97 24.54
CA ARG A 170 22.08 6.02 24.00
C ARG A 170 22.64 6.48 22.67
N LEU A 171 21.86 7.16 21.83
CA LEU A 171 22.29 7.71 20.55
C LEU A 171 23.23 8.90 20.73
N ASP A 172 22.97 9.74 21.76
CA ASP A 172 23.84 10.89 22.08
C ASP A 172 25.23 10.49 22.62
N LYS A 173 25.42 9.21 22.96
CA LYS A 173 26.70 8.67 23.47
C LYS A 173 27.47 7.84 22.45
N ALA A 174 26.89 7.63 21.26
CA ALA A 174 27.47 6.86 20.16
C ALA A 174 28.10 7.78 19.11
#